data_bef77b399d7fad130fae55c7264d463d
#
_entry.id   bef77b399d7fad130fae55c7264d463d
#
_cell.length_a   1.000
_cell.length_b   1.000
_cell.length_c   1.000
_cell.angle_alpha   90.00
_cell.angle_beta   90.00
_cell.angle_gamma   90.00
#
_symmetry.space_group_name_H-M   'P 1'
#
loop_
_entity.id
_entity.type
_entity.pdbx_description
1 polymer ?
#
loop_
_entity_poly.entity_id
_entity_poly.type
_entity_poly.pdbx_seq_one_letter_code
_entity_poly.pdbx_strand_id
1 'polypeptide(L)'
;MKKYCFLILILIIFNGCDNNEALLKPTNIEIGAGTGSFIFNDYSPFINKPIEVFYHIPQNSNNNHPILISLHGSNRNGSNHLNSMISKSEQYGFILVVPEFKDDYFTGGDGYNLANIFDDGDNPSPSTLNISEEWTFSVIDPIFNYVKERTLNSSNQYNLIGFSAGGQLAHRTFIFGNSNFCKTTITMSSGWYTTIDENLDFPYGLKESPFLNSSLNSIFSKELI
;
A
#
# COMPACT_ATOMS: atom_id res chain seq x y z
N MET A 1 -28.61 -82.13 -17.76
CA MET A 1 -27.46 -81.52 -17.03
C MET A 1 -27.43 -80.03 -17.35
N LYS A 2 -27.92 -79.19 -16.40
CA LYS A 2 -27.94 -77.72 -16.55
C LYS A 2 -26.71 -77.19 -15.86
N LYS A 3 -25.82 -76.53 -16.63
CA LYS A 3 -24.63 -75.76 -16.13
C LYS A 3 -25.08 -74.40 -15.71
N TYR A 4 -24.95 -74.05 -14.43
CA TYR A 4 -25.13 -72.70 -13.91
C TYR A 4 -23.78 -72.02 -14.00
N CYS A 5 -23.74 -70.91 -14.78
CA CYS A 5 -22.59 -69.98 -14.86
C CYS A 5 -22.77 -68.92 -13.75
N PHE A 6 -21.87 -68.95 -12.75
CA PHE A 6 -21.88 -68.00 -11.66
C PHE A 6 -21.09 -66.78 -12.11
N LEU A 7 -21.76 -65.63 -12.32
CA LEU A 7 -21.15 -64.37 -12.65
C LEU A 7 -20.75 -63.64 -11.34
N ILE A 8 -19.47 -63.60 -11.04
CA ILE A 8 -18.94 -62.82 -9.88
C ILE A 8 -18.82 -61.40 -10.31
N LEU A 9 -19.68 -60.53 -9.73
CA LEU A 9 -19.62 -59.07 -9.90
C LEU A 9 -18.60 -58.51 -8.90
N ILE A 10 -17.42 -58.10 -9.38
CA ILE A 10 -16.42 -57.43 -8.57
C ILE A 10 -16.82 -55.96 -8.47
N LEU A 11 -17.27 -55.53 -7.27
CA LEU A 11 -17.52 -54.14 -6.94
C LEU A 11 -16.18 -53.49 -6.60
N ILE A 12 -15.64 -52.67 -7.51
CA ILE A 12 -14.48 -51.83 -7.23
C ILE A 12 -14.99 -50.58 -6.52
N ILE A 13 -14.74 -50.51 -5.22
CA ILE A 13 -14.99 -49.28 -4.42
C ILE A 13 -13.80 -48.37 -4.66
N PHE A 14 -14.00 -47.29 -5.44
CA PHE A 14 -13.07 -46.17 -5.50
C PHE A 14 -13.25 -45.37 -4.22
N ASN A 15 -12.32 -45.53 -3.28
CA ASN A 15 -12.13 -44.54 -2.21
C ASN A 15 -11.48 -43.31 -2.85
N GLY A 16 -12.28 -42.33 -3.20
CA GLY A 16 -11.80 -41.01 -3.51
C GLY A 16 -11.16 -40.41 -2.25
N CYS A 17 -9.83 -40.22 -2.24
CA CYS A 17 -9.20 -39.34 -1.29
C CYS A 17 -9.68 -37.94 -1.62
N ASP A 18 -10.59 -37.41 -0.83
CA ASP A 18 -10.82 -35.98 -0.75
C ASP A 18 -9.55 -35.31 -0.14
N ASN A 19 -8.64 -34.87 -1.00
CA ASN A 19 -7.63 -33.95 -0.63
C ASN A 19 -8.30 -32.57 -0.44
N ASN A 20 -9.07 -32.42 0.62
CA ASN A 20 -9.36 -31.14 1.21
C ASN A 20 -8.05 -30.65 1.86
N GLU A 21 -7.10 -30.17 1.05
CA GLU A 21 -6.18 -29.13 1.52
C GLU A 21 -7.07 -27.94 1.91
N ALA A 22 -7.44 -27.89 3.18
CA ALA A 22 -7.92 -26.70 3.78
C ALA A 22 -6.82 -25.64 3.53
N LEU A 23 -7.04 -24.75 2.56
CA LEU A 23 -6.29 -23.51 2.44
C LEU A 23 -6.28 -22.91 3.85
N LEU A 24 -5.14 -23.09 4.54
CA LEU A 24 -4.91 -22.43 5.81
C LEU A 24 -5.12 -20.94 5.54
N LYS A 25 -6.28 -20.42 5.92
CA LYS A 25 -6.48 -18.98 5.99
C LYS A 25 -5.29 -18.44 6.78
N PRO A 26 -4.59 -17.41 6.27
CA PRO A 26 -3.48 -16.83 7.00
C PRO A 26 -3.97 -16.55 8.42
N THR A 27 -3.22 -17.03 9.40
CA THR A 27 -3.50 -16.79 10.82
C THR A 27 -3.71 -15.29 10.97
N ASN A 28 -4.92 -14.88 11.36
CA ASN A 28 -5.23 -13.47 11.61
C ASN A 28 -4.21 -12.96 12.63
N ILE A 29 -3.21 -12.21 12.16
CA ILE A 29 -2.31 -11.47 13.05
C ILE A 29 -3.19 -10.37 13.63
N GLU A 30 -3.52 -10.50 14.91
CA GLU A 30 -4.25 -9.48 15.63
C GLU A 30 -3.29 -8.30 15.89
N ILE A 31 -3.64 -7.13 15.37
CA ILE A 31 -2.87 -5.91 15.58
C ILE A 31 -3.40 -5.26 16.86
N GLY A 32 -2.66 -5.40 17.95
CA GLY A 32 -3.02 -4.88 19.27
C GLY A 32 -2.37 -3.54 19.60
N ALA A 33 -2.75 -2.97 20.76
CA ALA A 33 -2.16 -1.72 21.27
C ALA A 33 -0.64 -1.83 21.48
N GLY A 34 0.06 -0.71 21.30
CA GLY A 34 1.52 -0.63 21.36
C GLY A 34 2.17 -0.63 19.98
N THR A 35 3.46 -0.94 19.96
CA THR A 35 4.30 -0.89 18.75
C THR A 35 4.57 -2.29 18.24
N GLY A 36 4.49 -2.47 16.91
CA GLY A 36 4.80 -3.74 16.25
C GLY A 36 5.06 -3.57 14.77
N SER A 37 5.23 -4.69 14.07
CA SER A 37 5.30 -4.74 12.61
C SER A 37 4.67 -6.02 12.08
N PHE A 38 4.31 -6.01 10.80
CA PHE A 38 3.89 -7.18 10.05
C PHE A 38 4.39 -7.08 8.61
N ILE A 39 4.49 -8.21 7.93
CA ILE A 39 4.79 -8.23 6.50
C ILE A 39 3.47 -8.17 5.73
N PHE A 40 3.33 -7.17 4.87
CA PHE A 40 2.22 -7.03 3.95
C PHE A 40 2.63 -7.54 2.56
N ASN A 41 1.91 -8.54 2.07
CA ASN A 41 2.07 -9.14 0.75
C ASN A 41 0.73 -9.49 0.10
N ASP A 42 -0.35 -8.86 0.55
CA ASP A 42 -1.72 -9.09 0.08
C ASP A 42 -2.16 -8.05 -0.96
N TYR A 43 -1.25 -7.75 -1.89
CA TYR A 43 -1.51 -6.91 -3.05
C TYR A 43 -0.86 -7.54 -4.29
N SER A 44 -1.69 -8.03 -5.21
CA SER A 44 -1.24 -8.84 -6.34
C SER A 44 -0.09 -8.25 -7.17
N PRO A 45 -0.07 -6.95 -7.53
CA PRO A 45 1.05 -6.36 -8.26
C PRO A 45 2.38 -6.39 -7.48
N PHE A 46 2.31 -6.48 -6.13
CA PHE A 46 3.50 -6.50 -5.26
C PHE A 46 3.66 -7.82 -4.51
N ILE A 47 3.10 -8.92 -5.01
CA ILE A 47 3.17 -10.23 -4.35
C ILE A 47 4.62 -10.69 -4.08
N ASN A 48 5.56 -10.29 -4.94
CA ASN A 48 7.00 -10.57 -4.81
C ASN A 48 7.80 -9.39 -4.23
N LYS A 49 7.13 -8.35 -3.75
CA LYS A 49 7.73 -7.15 -3.15
C LYS A 49 7.17 -6.97 -1.73
N PRO A 50 7.52 -7.83 -0.76
CA PRO A 50 6.96 -7.77 0.59
C PRO A 50 7.30 -6.42 1.25
N ILE A 51 6.28 -5.80 1.85
CA ILE A 51 6.41 -4.52 2.54
C ILE A 51 6.31 -4.79 4.04
N GLU A 52 7.36 -4.48 4.79
CA GLU A 52 7.28 -4.46 6.24
C GLU A 52 6.53 -3.20 6.67
N VAL A 53 5.43 -3.38 7.37
CA VAL A 53 4.60 -2.28 7.86
C VAL A 53 4.77 -2.18 9.36
N PHE A 54 5.43 -1.13 9.81
CA PHE A 54 5.55 -0.78 11.22
C PHE A 54 4.31 -0.03 11.67
N TYR A 55 3.87 -0.25 12.90
CA TYR A 55 2.71 0.45 13.44
C TYR A 55 2.88 0.81 14.91
N HIS A 56 2.13 1.81 15.33
CA HIS A 56 1.91 2.12 16.73
C HIS A 56 0.44 2.46 16.96
N ILE A 57 -0.17 1.76 17.94
CA ILE A 57 -1.54 2.00 18.38
C ILE A 57 -1.49 2.52 19.80
N PRO A 58 -2.01 3.73 20.09
CA PRO A 58 -2.02 4.29 21.44
C PRO A 58 -2.65 3.36 22.46
N GLN A 59 -2.13 3.36 23.70
CA GLN A 59 -2.61 2.47 24.76
C GLN A 59 -4.09 2.67 25.08
N ASN A 60 -4.59 3.89 24.98
CA ASN A 60 -6.00 4.23 25.19
C ASN A 60 -6.79 4.31 23.88
N SER A 61 -6.40 3.52 22.88
CA SER A 61 -7.07 3.53 21.58
C SER A 61 -8.47 2.93 21.66
N ASN A 62 -9.34 3.43 20.79
CA ASN A 62 -10.65 2.87 20.52
C ASN A 62 -10.83 2.73 18.99
N ASN A 63 -11.94 2.15 18.58
CA ASN A 63 -12.19 1.84 17.17
C ASN A 63 -12.36 3.09 16.27
N ASN A 64 -12.38 4.31 16.84
CA ASN A 64 -12.61 5.56 16.10
C ASN A 64 -11.36 6.41 15.96
N HIS A 65 -10.18 5.93 16.42
CA HIS A 65 -8.94 6.71 16.27
C HIS A 65 -8.61 6.92 14.79
N PRO A 66 -8.23 8.15 14.39
CA PRO A 66 -7.77 8.41 13.03
C PRO A 66 -6.56 7.54 12.68
N ILE A 67 -6.48 7.12 11.42
CA ILE A 67 -5.30 6.41 10.91
C ILE A 67 -4.44 7.42 10.14
N LEU A 68 -3.15 7.49 10.51
CA LEU A 68 -2.12 8.25 9.84
C LEU A 68 -1.13 7.30 9.19
N ILE A 69 -1.05 7.32 7.87
CA ILE A 69 -0.01 6.61 7.12
C ILE A 69 1.13 7.57 6.89
N SER A 70 2.35 7.17 7.26
CA SER A 70 3.53 8.03 7.22
C SER A 70 4.64 7.42 6.36
N LEU A 71 5.11 8.18 5.37
CA LEU A 71 6.11 7.76 4.39
C LEU A 71 7.50 8.29 4.79
N HIS A 72 8.44 7.38 4.96
CA HIS A 72 9.82 7.65 5.39
C HIS A 72 10.65 8.39 4.32
N GLY A 73 11.79 8.94 4.72
CA GLY A 73 12.78 9.56 3.82
C GLY A 73 13.59 8.55 2.99
N SER A 74 14.61 9.06 2.28
CA SER A 74 15.46 8.29 1.37
C SER A 74 16.31 7.20 2.04
N ASN A 75 16.52 7.26 3.35
CA ASN A 75 17.22 6.22 4.09
C ASN A 75 16.42 4.92 4.25
N ARG A 76 15.17 4.90 3.80
CA ARG A 76 14.29 3.70 3.75
C ARG A 76 14.15 2.96 5.08
N ASN A 77 14.20 3.67 6.21
CA ASN A 77 14.11 3.07 7.55
C ASN A 77 12.77 3.39 8.21
N GLY A 78 11.81 2.47 8.05
CA GLY A 78 10.47 2.59 8.58
C GLY A 78 10.43 2.56 10.11
N SER A 79 11.24 1.72 10.75
CA SER A 79 11.31 1.61 12.21
C SER A 79 11.76 2.91 12.86
N ASN A 80 12.85 3.51 12.38
CA ASN A 80 13.31 4.80 12.92
C ASN A 80 12.31 5.91 12.65
N HIS A 81 11.65 5.90 11.49
CA HIS A 81 10.61 6.86 11.15
C HIS A 81 9.42 6.74 12.10
N LEU A 82 8.93 5.52 12.34
CA LEU A 82 7.89 5.25 13.32
C LEU A 82 8.27 5.81 14.70
N ASN A 83 9.46 5.46 15.20
CA ASN A 83 9.94 5.83 16.54
C ASN A 83 9.93 7.34 16.76
N SER A 84 10.20 8.13 15.71
CA SER A 84 10.19 9.61 15.78
C SER A 84 8.79 10.20 16.03
N MET A 85 7.73 9.44 15.78
CA MET A 85 6.34 9.90 15.83
C MET A 85 5.50 9.25 16.92
N ILE A 86 5.98 8.21 17.62
CA ILE A 86 5.23 7.49 18.67
C ILE A 86 4.67 8.45 19.71
N SER A 87 5.49 9.37 20.23
CA SER A 87 5.05 10.32 21.25
C SER A 87 3.89 11.20 20.79
N LYS A 88 3.81 11.50 19.49
CA LYS A 88 2.72 12.27 18.90
C LYS A 88 1.47 11.41 18.70
N SER A 89 1.64 10.16 18.31
CA SER A 89 0.55 9.20 18.26
C SER A 89 -0.14 9.05 19.62
N GLU A 90 0.63 8.87 20.69
CA GLU A 90 0.10 8.81 22.07
C GLU A 90 -0.56 10.13 22.50
N GLN A 91 0.08 11.26 22.21
CA GLN A 91 -0.40 12.58 22.64
C GLN A 91 -1.73 12.97 21.97
N TYR A 92 -1.88 12.66 20.68
CA TYR A 92 -3.00 13.12 19.87
C TYR A 92 -4.00 12.01 19.51
N GLY A 93 -3.74 10.78 19.90
CA GLY A 93 -4.67 9.67 19.75
C GLY A 93 -4.91 9.27 18.29
N PHE A 94 -3.88 8.94 17.53
CA PHE A 94 -4.01 8.39 16.18
C PHE A 94 -3.21 7.09 16.02
N ILE A 95 -3.73 6.17 15.23
CA ILE A 95 -3.00 4.98 14.82
C ILE A 95 -1.96 5.39 13.78
N LEU A 96 -0.68 5.12 14.06
CA LEU A 96 0.42 5.41 13.16
C LEU A 96 0.81 4.16 12.39
N VAL A 97 0.88 4.26 11.06
CA VAL A 97 1.22 3.17 10.13
C VAL A 97 2.36 3.64 9.23
N VAL A 98 3.45 2.89 9.20
CA VAL A 98 4.66 3.26 8.43
C VAL A 98 5.06 2.08 7.54
N PRO A 99 4.62 2.03 6.28
CA PRO A 99 5.13 1.04 5.33
C PRO A 99 6.58 1.35 4.97
N GLU A 100 7.44 0.32 4.99
CA GLU A 100 8.84 0.43 4.59
C GLU A 100 9.02 -0.06 3.16
N PHE A 101 9.29 0.87 2.26
CA PHE A 101 9.58 0.59 0.86
C PHE A 101 11.09 0.35 0.68
N LYS A 102 11.55 -0.89 0.90
CA LYS A 102 12.97 -1.27 0.81
C LYS A 102 13.52 -1.05 -0.60
N ASP A 103 14.76 -0.58 -0.70
CA ASP A 103 15.41 -0.29 -1.98
C ASP A 103 15.58 -1.53 -2.86
N ASP A 104 15.68 -2.71 -2.25
CA ASP A 104 15.74 -4.00 -2.96
C ASP A 104 14.52 -4.28 -3.85
N TYR A 105 13.36 -3.72 -3.49
CA TYR A 105 12.09 -3.93 -4.21
C TYR A 105 11.56 -2.67 -4.87
N PHE A 106 11.89 -1.49 -4.34
CA PHE A 106 11.46 -0.17 -4.79
C PHE A 106 12.70 0.67 -5.11
N THR A 107 13.42 0.24 -6.14
CA THR A 107 14.80 0.66 -6.41
C THR A 107 14.92 2.15 -6.73
N GLY A 108 15.86 2.80 -6.06
CA GLY A 108 16.27 4.17 -6.33
C GLY A 108 15.15 5.22 -6.17
N GLY A 109 15.32 6.32 -6.87
CA GLY A 109 14.34 7.40 -6.94
C GLY A 109 13.09 6.97 -7.71
N ASP A 110 13.26 6.30 -8.83
CA ASP A 110 12.18 5.89 -9.72
C ASP A 110 11.19 4.98 -9.00
N GLY A 111 11.69 3.95 -8.33
CA GLY A 111 10.87 2.98 -7.61
C GLY A 111 10.20 3.53 -6.35
N TYR A 112 10.62 4.68 -5.82
CA TYR A 112 10.05 5.23 -4.59
C TYR A 112 9.50 6.64 -4.73
N ASN A 113 10.36 7.66 -4.68
CA ASN A 113 9.87 9.04 -4.65
C ASN A 113 9.26 9.51 -5.97
N LEU A 114 9.61 8.91 -7.12
CA LEU A 114 8.93 9.07 -8.41
C LEU A 114 7.75 8.11 -8.59
N ALA A 115 7.48 7.30 -7.56
CA ALA A 115 6.31 6.43 -7.44
C ALA A 115 6.24 5.29 -8.49
N ASN A 116 7.33 4.92 -9.14
CA ASN A 116 7.34 3.91 -10.22
C ASN A 116 6.31 4.21 -11.33
N ILE A 117 6.07 5.49 -11.60
CA ILE A 117 5.15 5.89 -12.67
C ILE A 117 5.74 5.52 -14.03
N PHE A 118 7.06 5.69 -14.17
CA PHE A 118 7.84 5.26 -15.32
C PHE A 118 9.00 4.36 -14.86
N ASP A 119 9.49 3.48 -15.72
CA ASP A 119 10.70 2.69 -15.45
C ASP A 119 11.94 3.59 -15.26
N ASP A 120 12.00 4.68 -16.01
CA ASP A 120 12.98 5.77 -15.92
C ASP A 120 12.22 7.09 -15.80
N GLY A 121 12.04 7.54 -14.57
CA GLY A 121 11.25 8.74 -14.27
C GLY A 121 11.98 10.04 -14.65
N ASP A 122 13.29 10.00 -14.86
CA ASP A 122 14.08 11.13 -15.35
C ASP A 122 14.02 11.26 -16.88
N ASN A 123 13.62 10.18 -17.59
CA ASN A 123 13.41 10.14 -19.04
C ASN A 123 12.03 9.54 -19.38
N PRO A 124 10.95 10.21 -19.01
CA PRO A 124 9.60 9.70 -19.18
C PRO A 124 9.24 9.53 -20.66
N SER A 125 8.59 8.43 -20.99
CA SER A 125 8.06 8.18 -22.33
C SER A 125 6.85 7.24 -22.27
N PRO A 126 5.98 7.24 -23.31
CA PRO A 126 4.85 6.29 -23.34
C PRO A 126 5.27 4.81 -23.29
N SER A 127 6.50 4.48 -23.72
CA SER A 127 7.01 3.10 -23.70
C SER A 127 7.56 2.66 -22.34
N THR A 128 7.83 3.59 -21.43
CA THR A 128 8.35 3.33 -20.09
C THR A 128 7.30 3.60 -18.99
N LEU A 129 6.08 3.96 -19.38
CA LEU A 129 4.95 4.19 -18.48
C LEU A 129 4.45 2.85 -17.90
N ASN A 130 4.47 2.73 -16.59
CA ASN A 130 3.93 1.57 -15.89
C ASN A 130 2.41 1.65 -15.71
N ILE A 131 1.77 0.50 -15.59
CA ILE A 131 0.34 0.45 -15.28
C ILE A 131 0.09 1.00 -13.86
N SER A 132 -1.05 1.61 -13.66
CA SER A 132 -1.37 2.33 -12.40
C SER A 132 -1.32 1.45 -11.16
N GLU A 133 -1.60 0.17 -11.30
CA GLU A 133 -1.56 -0.82 -10.23
C GLU A 133 -0.13 -1.10 -9.73
N GLU A 134 0.89 -0.83 -10.56
CA GLU A 134 2.31 -0.98 -10.22
C GLU A 134 2.94 0.30 -9.68
N TRP A 135 2.20 1.39 -9.62
CA TRP A 135 2.71 2.61 -8.99
C TRP A 135 2.86 2.40 -7.49
N THR A 136 3.97 2.85 -6.94
CA THR A 136 4.35 2.56 -5.55
C THR A 136 3.27 2.94 -4.53
N PHE A 137 2.54 4.02 -4.76
CA PHE A 137 1.47 4.44 -3.86
C PHE A 137 0.18 3.61 -3.98
N SER A 138 0.01 2.79 -5.01
CA SER A 138 -1.23 2.02 -5.20
C SER A 138 -1.46 0.97 -4.12
N VAL A 139 -0.42 0.60 -3.37
CA VAL A 139 -0.51 -0.31 -2.23
C VAL A 139 -0.99 0.35 -0.94
N ILE A 140 -1.07 1.69 -0.88
CA ILE A 140 -1.43 2.42 0.36
C ILE A 140 -2.86 2.11 0.80
N ASP A 141 -3.82 2.13 -0.12
CA ASP A 141 -5.21 1.79 0.17
C ASP A 141 -5.39 0.32 0.63
N PRO A 142 -4.77 -0.69 -0.01
CA PRO A 142 -4.69 -2.05 0.51
C PRO A 142 -4.13 -2.16 1.93
N ILE A 143 -3.04 -1.47 2.25
CA ILE A 143 -2.46 -1.43 3.60
C ILE A 143 -3.44 -0.79 4.60
N PHE A 144 -4.08 0.31 4.24
CA PHE A 144 -5.11 0.94 5.07
C PHE A 144 -6.23 -0.03 5.42
N ASN A 145 -6.80 -0.71 4.41
CA ASN A 145 -7.89 -1.67 4.62
C ASN A 145 -7.43 -2.84 5.50
N TYR A 146 -6.22 -3.35 5.28
CA TYR A 146 -5.64 -4.40 6.10
C TYR A 146 -5.53 -4.02 7.58
N VAL A 147 -4.99 -2.83 7.87
CA VAL A 147 -4.87 -2.31 9.24
C VAL A 147 -6.25 -2.07 9.85
N LYS A 148 -7.16 -1.41 9.13
CA LYS A 148 -8.52 -1.14 9.56
C LYS A 148 -9.26 -2.40 10.01
N GLU A 149 -9.22 -3.45 9.21
CA GLU A 149 -9.87 -4.72 9.50
C GLU A 149 -9.31 -5.38 10.75
N ARG A 150 -7.98 -5.41 10.91
CA ARG A 150 -7.29 -6.09 12.03
C ARG A 150 -7.29 -5.32 13.33
N THR A 151 -7.53 -4.03 13.28
CA THR A 151 -7.72 -3.18 14.47
C THR A 151 -9.18 -2.95 14.79
N LEU A 152 -10.11 -3.49 14.01
CA LEU A 152 -11.56 -3.23 14.08
C LEU A 152 -11.85 -1.72 14.04
N ASN A 153 -11.04 -0.95 13.31
CA ASN A 153 -11.17 0.49 13.25
C ASN A 153 -12.34 0.89 12.34
N SER A 154 -13.15 1.86 12.78
CA SER A 154 -14.34 2.31 12.06
C SER A 154 -14.07 3.44 11.05
N SER A 155 -12.85 3.96 10.99
CA SER A 155 -12.52 5.04 10.05
C SER A 155 -12.74 4.62 8.60
N ASN A 156 -13.36 5.49 7.82
CA ASN A 156 -13.55 5.30 6.40
C ASN A 156 -12.44 5.96 5.57
N GLN A 157 -11.56 6.69 6.23
CA GLN A 157 -10.49 7.46 5.59
C GLN A 157 -9.23 7.44 6.45
N TYR A 158 -8.09 7.64 5.80
CA TYR A 158 -6.79 7.88 6.43
C TYR A 158 -6.26 9.26 6.08
N ASN A 159 -5.28 9.74 6.85
CA ASN A 159 -4.44 10.86 6.48
C ASN A 159 -3.08 10.32 6.03
N LEU A 160 -2.47 10.98 5.05
CA LEU A 160 -1.17 10.63 4.49
C LEU A 160 -0.18 11.74 4.83
N ILE A 161 0.98 11.38 5.36
CA ILE A 161 2.09 12.32 5.56
C ILE A 161 3.37 11.73 4.99
N GLY A 162 4.19 12.55 4.36
CA GLY A 162 5.50 12.11 3.88
C GLY A 162 6.60 13.11 4.20
N PHE A 163 7.79 12.60 4.51
CA PHE A 163 8.98 13.40 4.81
C PHE A 163 10.08 13.18 3.77
N SER A 164 10.70 14.25 3.26
CA SER A 164 11.80 14.19 2.28
C SER A 164 11.39 13.41 1.02
N ALA A 165 12.04 12.29 0.69
CA ALA A 165 11.65 11.41 -0.41
C ALA A 165 10.21 10.88 -0.25
N GLY A 166 9.78 10.56 0.99
CA GLY A 166 8.40 10.21 1.30
C GLY A 166 7.43 11.38 1.07
N GLY A 167 7.88 12.62 1.26
CA GLY A 167 7.10 13.82 0.93
C GLY A 167 6.89 13.95 -0.58
N GLN A 168 7.90 13.60 -1.38
CA GLN A 168 7.78 13.54 -2.85
C GLN A 168 6.81 12.45 -3.28
N LEU A 169 6.84 11.26 -2.65
CA LEU A 169 5.88 10.19 -2.91
C LEU A 169 4.46 10.61 -2.52
N ALA A 170 4.28 11.20 -1.32
CA ALA A 170 2.97 11.69 -0.87
C ALA A 170 2.40 12.75 -1.84
N HIS A 171 3.23 13.65 -2.34
CA HIS A 171 2.83 14.66 -3.32
C HIS A 171 2.36 14.02 -4.64
N ARG A 172 3.07 12.99 -5.13
CA ARG A 172 2.64 12.27 -6.33
C ARG A 172 1.41 11.41 -6.11
N THR A 173 1.28 10.83 -4.91
CA THR A 173 0.02 10.19 -4.50
C THR A 173 -1.15 11.16 -4.56
N PHE A 174 -0.95 12.41 -4.15
CA PHE A 174 -1.97 13.45 -4.23
C PHE A 174 -2.33 13.81 -5.69
N ILE A 175 -1.33 13.96 -6.57
CA ILE A 175 -1.56 14.36 -7.97
C ILE A 175 -2.15 13.20 -8.79
N PHE A 176 -1.52 12.04 -8.75
CA PHE A 176 -1.81 10.92 -9.65
C PHE A 176 -2.72 9.85 -9.05
N GLY A 177 -2.80 9.79 -7.71
CA GLY A 177 -3.63 8.81 -7.03
C GLY A 177 -5.12 9.16 -7.09
N ASN A 178 -5.95 8.13 -7.14
CA ASN A 178 -7.42 8.24 -7.16
C ASN A 178 -8.04 7.52 -5.95
N SER A 179 -7.47 7.72 -4.76
CA SER A 179 -7.98 7.13 -3.53
C SER A 179 -9.23 7.86 -3.02
N ASN A 180 -10.28 7.10 -2.71
CA ASN A 180 -11.44 7.60 -1.98
C ASN A 180 -11.25 7.55 -0.46
N PHE A 181 -10.15 6.93 0.02
CA PHE A 181 -9.85 6.76 1.43
C PHE A 181 -8.89 7.82 1.97
N CYS A 182 -8.08 8.44 1.11
CA CYS A 182 -7.16 9.52 1.53
C CYS A 182 -7.93 10.83 1.74
N LYS A 183 -8.01 11.27 3.01
CA LYS A 183 -8.70 12.51 3.38
C LYS A 183 -7.80 13.73 3.17
N THR A 184 -6.59 13.69 3.73
CA THR A 184 -5.64 14.80 3.73
C THR A 184 -4.27 14.26 3.38
N THR A 185 -3.52 14.98 2.56
CA THR A 185 -2.12 14.69 2.25
C THR A 185 -1.24 15.82 2.76
N ILE A 186 -0.19 15.47 3.52
CA ILE A 186 0.79 16.41 4.06
C ILE A 186 2.15 16.06 3.47
N THR A 187 2.83 17.02 2.88
CA THR A 187 4.17 16.85 2.32
C THR A 187 5.17 17.75 3.07
N MET A 188 6.23 17.13 3.58
CA MET A 188 7.20 17.81 4.42
C MET A 188 8.61 17.70 3.89
N SER A 189 9.34 18.82 3.84
CA SER A 189 10.77 18.87 3.54
C SER A 189 11.16 18.12 2.26
N SER A 190 10.29 18.09 1.28
CA SER A 190 10.58 17.52 -0.05
C SER A 190 11.65 18.34 -0.74
N GLY A 191 12.62 17.69 -1.38
CA GLY A 191 13.67 18.39 -2.10
C GLY A 191 13.14 19.18 -3.31
N TRP A 192 12.04 18.68 -3.90
CA TRP A 192 11.34 19.32 -5.03
C TRP A 192 9.96 18.67 -5.21
N TYR A 193 9.09 19.33 -5.98
CA TYR A 193 7.72 18.92 -6.25
C TYR A 193 7.45 18.84 -7.76
N THR A 194 6.50 18.03 -8.16
CA THR A 194 5.91 18.11 -9.50
C THR A 194 4.94 19.29 -9.52
N THR A 195 5.18 20.26 -10.40
CA THR A 195 4.28 21.40 -10.59
C THR A 195 3.13 21.04 -11.52
N ILE A 196 1.99 21.72 -11.38
CA ILE A 196 0.84 21.55 -12.28
C ILE A 196 1.11 22.43 -13.53
N ASP A 197 2.11 22.02 -14.32
CA ASP A 197 2.50 22.67 -15.57
C ASP A 197 2.67 21.60 -16.66
N GLU A 198 1.81 21.66 -17.66
CA GLU A 198 1.79 20.71 -18.78
C GLU A 198 2.92 20.95 -19.81
N ASN A 199 3.63 22.06 -19.70
CA ASN A 199 4.76 22.38 -20.58
C ASN A 199 6.12 21.94 -20.02
N LEU A 200 6.15 21.65 -18.71
CA LEU A 200 7.34 21.18 -18.03
C LEU A 200 7.33 19.66 -17.95
N ASP A 201 8.44 19.05 -18.35
CA ASP A 201 8.58 17.60 -18.38
C ASP A 201 8.44 16.99 -16.96
N PHE A 202 7.81 15.81 -16.87
CA PHE A 202 7.89 14.99 -15.67
C PHE A 202 9.38 14.65 -15.40
N PRO A 203 9.85 14.64 -14.16
CA PRO A 203 9.08 14.65 -12.93
C PRO A 203 8.83 16.07 -12.33
N TYR A 204 9.27 17.14 -12.98
CA TYR A 204 9.13 18.50 -12.46
C TYR A 204 7.79 19.14 -12.84
N GLY A 205 7.16 18.70 -13.91
CA GLY A 205 5.84 19.10 -14.37
C GLY A 205 5.00 17.91 -14.82
N LEU A 206 3.96 18.16 -15.61
CA LEU A 206 2.98 17.15 -16.02
C LEU A 206 3.17 16.66 -17.46
N LYS A 207 4.04 17.28 -18.25
CA LYS A 207 4.30 16.84 -19.62
C LYS A 207 4.87 15.42 -19.62
N GLU A 208 4.44 14.59 -20.56
CA GLU A 208 4.72 13.14 -20.67
C GLU A 208 4.16 12.30 -19.49
N SER A 209 3.53 12.90 -18.48
CA SER A 209 2.91 12.15 -17.39
C SER A 209 1.55 11.58 -17.80
N PRO A 210 1.03 10.56 -17.07
CA PRO A 210 -0.31 10.00 -17.32
C PRO A 210 -1.44 10.92 -16.83
N PHE A 211 -1.15 12.18 -16.54
CA PHE A 211 -2.13 13.13 -16.05
C PHE A 211 -3.15 13.49 -17.15
N LEU A 212 -4.42 13.41 -16.80
CA LEU A 212 -5.51 13.79 -17.69
C LEU A 212 -6.09 15.14 -17.27
N ASN A 213 -6.34 16.04 -18.21
CA ASN A 213 -6.94 17.37 -17.95
C ASN A 213 -8.23 17.32 -17.12
N SER A 214 -9.02 16.25 -17.21
CA SER A 214 -10.19 16.01 -16.37
C SER A 214 -9.86 15.84 -14.87
N SER A 215 -8.60 15.56 -14.53
CA SER A 215 -8.15 15.33 -13.15
C SER A 215 -7.89 16.62 -12.36
N LEU A 216 -7.73 17.78 -13.02
CA LEU A 216 -7.46 19.06 -12.34
C LEU A 216 -8.55 19.40 -11.31
N ASN A 217 -9.81 19.31 -11.68
CA ASN A 217 -10.92 19.60 -10.76
C ASN A 217 -10.94 18.62 -9.57
N SER A 218 -10.58 17.37 -9.81
CA SER A 218 -10.44 16.35 -8.75
C SER A 218 -9.29 16.69 -7.80
N ILE A 219 -8.15 17.16 -8.31
CA ILE A 219 -7.02 17.57 -7.47
C ILE A 219 -7.40 18.76 -6.60
N PHE A 220 -8.00 19.80 -7.17
CA PHE A 220 -8.37 21.00 -6.42
C PHE A 220 -9.50 20.77 -5.40
N SER A 221 -10.19 19.64 -5.47
CA SER A 221 -11.16 19.24 -4.45
C SER A 221 -10.54 18.50 -3.26
N LYS A 222 -9.25 18.11 -3.35
CA LYS A 222 -8.52 17.40 -2.29
C LYS A 222 -7.82 18.40 -1.36
N GLU A 223 -7.57 17.98 -0.12
CA GLU A 223 -6.82 18.77 0.86
C GLU A 223 -5.33 18.39 0.81
N LEU A 224 -4.47 19.37 0.48
CA LEU A 224 -3.02 19.27 0.52
C LEU A 224 -2.48 20.30 1.53
N ILE A 225 -1.62 19.88 2.44
CA ILE A 225 -0.95 20.70 3.45
C ILE A 225 0.57 20.51 3.37
#